data_ef726e61b0be1bb58dfde092f6f647c4
#
_entry.id   ef726e61b0be1bb58dfde092f6f647c4
#
_cell.length_a   1.000
_cell.length_b   1.000
_cell.length_c   1.000
_cell.angle_alpha   90.00
_cell.angle_beta   90.00
_cell.angle_gamma   90.00
#
_symmetry.space_group_name_H-M   'P 1'
#
loop_
_entity.id
_entity.type
_entity.pdbx_description
1 polymer ?
#
loop_
_entity_poly.entity_id
_entity_poly.type
_entity_poly.pdbx_seq_one_letter_code
_entity_poly.pdbx_strand_id
1 'polypeptide(L)'
;YWQGIGYLLPISPLLIGRRPYTIVLYKGEIRKMPHSYSLGKPEAVDYILKNVSKKAKILDVGPGVGTYSDLLTPHGYVLDCVEIYMGYIKAYNLHNKYRLVFCDDVMTFDTSRYKFIILGDVLEHLEKTDAQTLLGRIGKCLVAVPYLCPQPGVEFEHEGIQLVNPHEEHKQADLTPENMLTRYPELKELWRDEQYGYYVKEK
;
A
#
# COMPACT_ATOMS: atom_id res chain seq x y z
N TYR A 1 -35.03 16.82 -17.86
CA TYR A 1 -35.59 16.56 -16.52
C TYR A 1 -35.59 15.07 -16.24
N TRP A 2 -34.61 14.57 -15.52
CA TRP A 2 -34.68 13.32 -14.77
C TRP A 2 -33.96 13.50 -13.44
N GLN A 3 -34.75 13.57 -12.38
CA GLN A 3 -34.26 13.52 -10.99
C GLN A 3 -34.02 12.05 -10.63
N GLY A 4 -32.79 11.65 -10.37
CA GLY A 4 -32.44 10.36 -9.80
C GLY A 4 -32.36 10.46 -8.29
N ILE A 5 -33.35 9.94 -7.59
CA ILE A 5 -33.41 9.84 -6.13
C ILE A 5 -32.50 8.69 -5.71
N GLY A 6 -31.41 8.98 -5.03
CA GLY A 6 -30.56 7.99 -4.39
C GLY A 6 -31.20 7.53 -3.08
N TYR A 7 -31.50 6.23 -2.96
CA TYR A 7 -31.94 5.63 -1.72
C TYR A 7 -30.75 5.39 -0.78
N LEU A 8 -30.76 6.08 0.34
CA LEU A 8 -29.94 5.77 1.51
C LEU A 8 -30.64 4.64 2.28
N LEU A 9 -30.01 3.47 2.35
CA LEU A 9 -30.43 2.43 3.28
C LEU A 9 -29.81 2.71 4.66
N PRO A 10 -30.59 2.69 5.74
CA PRO A 10 -30.06 2.89 7.07
C PRO A 10 -29.34 1.63 7.57
N ILE A 11 -28.06 1.75 7.88
CA ILE A 11 -27.30 0.74 8.61
C ILE A 11 -27.41 1.09 10.09
N SER A 12 -27.99 0.19 10.87
CA SER A 12 -28.11 0.30 12.32
C SER A 12 -26.69 0.33 12.96
N PRO A 13 -26.44 1.25 13.91
CA PRO A 13 -25.15 1.31 14.57
C PRO A 13 -25.06 0.25 15.66
N LEU A 14 -24.16 -0.72 15.53
CA LEU A 14 -23.66 -1.48 16.66
C LEU A 14 -22.71 -0.59 17.44
N LEU A 15 -23.16 -0.13 18.60
CA LEU A 15 -22.39 0.63 19.58
C LEU A 15 -21.32 -0.26 20.22
N ILE A 16 -20.06 -0.11 19.78
CA ILE A 16 -18.87 -0.38 20.58
C ILE A 16 -17.92 0.80 20.37
N GLY A 17 -17.69 1.56 21.45
CA GLY A 17 -17.06 2.86 21.50
C GLY A 17 -15.73 3.05 20.75
N ARG A 18 -15.79 3.38 19.48
CA ARG A 18 -14.75 4.05 18.70
C ARG A 18 -15.43 4.76 17.53
N ARG A 19 -14.92 5.93 17.15
CA ARG A 19 -15.49 6.79 16.11
C ARG A 19 -15.64 6.01 14.79
N PRO A 20 -16.78 6.08 14.08
CA PRO A 20 -16.99 5.38 12.84
C PRO A 20 -16.11 5.98 11.74
N TYR A 21 -15.34 5.12 11.06
CA TYR A 21 -14.71 5.46 9.79
C TYR A 21 -15.79 5.51 8.72
N THR A 22 -15.92 6.63 8.04
CA THR A 22 -16.79 6.73 6.87
C THR A 22 -16.07 6.07 5.70
N ILE A 23 -16.42 4.83 5.38
CA ILE A 23 -15.99 4.18 4.14
C ILE A 23 -16.84 4.81 3.02
N VAL A 24 -16.22 5.65 2.20
CA VAL A 24 -16.85 6.16 1.00
C VAL A 24 -16.74 5.09 -0.07
N LEU A 25 -17.81 4.33 -0.26
CA LEU A 25 -17.95 3.41 -1.39
C LEU A 25 -18.20 4.22 -2.66
N TYR A 26 -17.22 4.38 -3.51
CA TYR A 26 -17.41 4.87 -4.87
C TYR A 26 -17.93 3.75 -5.76
N LYS A 27 -19.10 3.95 -6.35
CA LYS A 27 -19.69 3.06 -7.35
C LYS A 27 -18.86 3.06 -8.65
N GLY A 28 -18.38 1.87 -9.03
CA GLY A 28 -18.48 1.40 -10.42
C GLY A 28 -17.59 2.04 -11.48
N GLU A 29 -16.42 2.60 -11.19
CA GLU A 29 -15.43 2.90 -12.22
C GLU A 29 -14.09 2.22 -11.86
N ILE A 30 -13.63 1.36 -12.79
CA ILE A 30 -12.24 0.87 -12.81
C ILE A 30 -11.39 2.11 -13.14
N ARG A 31 -11.00 2.86 -12.12
CA ARG A 31 -10.02 3.93 -12.30
C ARG A 31 -8.64 3.25 -12.35
N LYS A 32 -7.99 3.35 -13.50
CA LYS A 32 -6.55 3.09 -13.65
C LYS A 32 -5.81 4.07 -12.74
N MET A 33 -5.25 3.60 -11.62
CA MET A 33 -4.76 4.51 -10.58
C MET A 33 -3.64 3.85 -9.76
N PRO A 34 -2.67 4.62 -9.26
CA PRO A 34 -1.78 4.20 -8.19
C PRO A 34 -2.53 4.19 -6.83
N HIS A 35 -3.69 3.57 -6.77
CA HIS A 35 -4.45 3.39 -5.54
C HIS A 35 -4.43 1.92 -5.19
N SER A 36 -3.83 1.61 -4.07
CA SER A 36 -3.88 0.27 -3.54
C SER A 36 -5.32 -0.13 -3.17
N TYR A 37 -5.60 -1.41 -3.32
CA TYR A 37 -6.90 -2.02 -3.04
C TYR A 37 -7.42 -1.68 -1.64
N SER A 38 -8.71 -1.39 -1.49
CA SER A 38 -9.29 -0.93 -0.21
C SER A 38 -9.66 -2.06 0.74
N LEU A 39 -10.01 -3.25 0.20
CA LEU A 39 -10.33 -4.43 1.01
C LEU A 39 -9.07 -4.98 1.68
N GLY A 40 -9.19 -5.50 2.90
CA GLY A 40 -8.05 -5.99 3.70
C GLY A 40 -7.20 -4.88 4.34
N LYS A 41 -7.38 -3.61 3.98
CA LYS A 41 -6.68 -2.50 4.64
C LYS A 41 -7.02 -2.34 6.12
N PRO A 42 -8.28 -2.51 6.56
CA PRO A 42 -8.59 -2.49 7.98
C PRO A 42 -7.81 -3.55 8.77
N GLU A 43 -7.66 -4.76 8.23
CA GLU A 43 -6.91 -5.86 8.84
C GLU A 43 -5.41 -5.54 8.89
N ALA A 44 -4.87 -4.96 7.83
CA ALA A 44 -3.48 -4.51 7.76
C ALA A 44 -3.19 -3.41 8.78
N VAL A 45 -4.06 -2.41 8.88
CA VAL A 45 -3.96 -1.33 9.88
C VAL A 45 -4.09 -1.90 11.29
N ASP A 46 -5.06 -2.76 11.56
CA ASP A 46 -5.28 -3.39 12.86
C ASP A 46 -4.05 -4.22 13.29
N TYR A 47 -3.43 -4.96 12.36
CA TYR A 47 -2.17 -5.65 12.61
C TYR A 47 -1.08 -4.68 13.06
N ILE A 48 -0.88 -3.56 12.34
CA ILE A 48 0.11 -2.55 12.70
C ILE A 48 -0.18 -1.96 14.09
N LEU A 49 -1.44 -1.60 14.35
CA LEU A 49 -1.84 -1.02 15.64
C LEU A 49 -1.56 -1.96 16.82
N LYS A 50 -1.67 -3.28 16.62
CA LYS A 50 -1.46 -4.30 17.66
C LYS A 50 0.01 -4.70 17.83
N ASN A 51 0.79 -4.70 16.75
CA ASN A 51 2.10 -5.36 16.74
C ASN A 51 3.29 -4.39 16.56
N VAL A 52 3.05 -3.14 16.17
CA VAL A 52 4.10 -2.16 15.91
C VAL A 52 4.03 -1.03 16.93
N SER A 53 5.14 -0.78 17.63
CA SER A 53 5.21 0.32 18.59
C SER A 53 5.07 1.67 17.88
N LYS A 54 4.31 2.59 18.46
CA LYS A 54 4.20 3.99 17.96
C LYS A 54 5.53 4.75 17.97
N LYS A 55 6.52 4.25 18.73
CA LYS A 55 7.89 4.79 18.74
C LYS A 55 8.79 4.15 17.68
N ALA A 56 8.31 3.13 16.97
CA ALA A 56 9.06 2.51 15.90
C ALA A 56 9.23 3.47 14.73
N LYS A 57 10.41 3.47 14.12
CA LYS A 57 10.61 4.11 12.82
C LYS A 57 9.98 3.20 11.77
N ILE A 58 8.99 3.71 11.06
CA ILE A 58 8.29 3.02 9.99
C ILE A 58 8.69 3.64 8.65
N LEU A 59 8.99 2.79 7.67
CA LEU A 59 9.21 3.18 6.29
C LEU A 59 8.05 2.68 5.43
N ASP A 60 7.45 3.58 4.67
CA ASP A 60 6.48 3.28 3.61
C ASP A 60 7.21 3.33 2.27
N VAL A 61 7.28 2.19 1.58
CA VAL A 61 7.98 2.04 0.30
C VAL A 61 6.96 2.13 -0.82
N GLY A 62 7.24 2.96 -1.83
CA GLY A 62 6.32 3.17 -2.93
C GLY A 62 4.96 3.69 -2.43
N PRO A 63 4.90 4.78 -1.66
CA PRO A 63 3.69 5.17 -0.93
C PRO A 63 2.52 5.56 -1.83
N GLY A 64 2.75 5.76 -3.14
CA GLY A 64 1.76 6.26 -4.07
C GLY A 64 1.10 7.54 -3.55
N VAL A 65 -0.22 7.53 -3.35
CA VAL A 65 -0.96 8.68 -2.80
C VAL A 65 -0.76 8.89 -1.29
N GLY A 66 -0.01 8.01 -0.59
CA GLY A 66 0.27 8.12 0.85
C GLY A 66 -0.82 7.53 1.74
N THR A 67 -1.51 6.51 1.28
CA THR A 67 -2.64 5.89 1.99
C THR A 67 -2.28 5.43 3.40
N TYR A 68 -1.13 4.78 3.60
CA TYR A 68 -0.74 4.32 4.94
C TYR A 68 -0.42 5.47 5.90
N SER A 69 0.13 6.58 5.40
CA SER A 69 0.28 7.77 6.22
C SER A 69 -1.07 8.31 6.67
N ASP A 70 -2.03 8.44 5.76
CA ASP A 70 -3.38 8.94 6.07
C ASP A 70 -4.10 8.03 7.09
N LEU A 71 -3.89 6.72 7.02
CA LEU A 71 -4.51 5.75 7.93
C LEU A 71 -3.83 5.68 9.31
N LEU A 72 -2.51 5.81 9.38
CA LEU A 72 -1.75 5.56 10.61
C LEU A 72 -1.47 6.83 11.44
N THR A 73 -1.32 7.99 10.77
CA THR A 73 -1.06 9.27 11.46
C THR A 73 -2.14 9.64 12.50
N PRO A 74 -3.45 9.43 12.24
CA PRO A 74 -4.49 9.68 13.25
C PRO A 74 -4.34 8.83 14.52
N HIS A 75 -3.60 7.72 14.44
CA HIS A 75 -3.29 6.85 15.58
C HIS A 75 -1.98 7.22 16.28
N GLY A 76 -1.31 8.29 15.85
CA GLY A 76 -0.07 8.80 16.45
C GLY A 76 1.20 8.11 15.93
N TYR A 77 1.15 7.46 14.78
CA TYR A 77 2.35 7.00 14.09
C TYR A 77 2.98 8.13 13.27
N VAL A 78 4.28 8.05 13.10
CA VAL A 78 5.06 8.95 12.24
C VAL A 78 5.85 8.09 11.26
N LEU A 79 5.61 8.33 9.97
CA LEU A 79 6.21 7.53 8.90
C LEU A 79 7.21 8.37 8.10
N ASP A 80 8.25 7.71 7.60
CA ASP A 80 9.07 8.17 6.49
C ASP A 80 8.65 7.39 5.23
N CYS A 81 8.95 7.91 4.04
CA CYS A 81 8.75 7.14 2.82
C CYS A 81 9.96 7.21 1.88
N VAL A 82 10.07 6.17 1.05
CA VAL A 82 10.96 6.13 -0.12
C VAL A 82 10.13 5.86 -1.37
N GLU A 83 10.28 6.72 -2.36
CA GLU A 83 9.55 6.69 -3.63
C GLU A 83 10.54 6.84 -4.78
N ILE A 84 10.54 5.90 -5.71
CA ILE A 84 11.46 5.93 -6.84
C ILE A 84 11.10 6.99 -7.87
N TYR A 85 9.80 7.32 -7.99
CA TYR A 85 9.29 8.23 -9.01
C TYR A 85 9.00 9.63 -8.45
N MET A 86 9.86 10.59 -8.79
CA MET A 86 9.73 12.00 -8.35
C MET A 86 8.37 12.61 -8.72
N GLY A 87 7.74 12.15 -9.81
CA GLY A 87 6.42 12.62 -10.24
C GLY A 87 5.37 12.41 -9.15
N TYR A 88 5.35 11.25 -8.49
CA TYR A 88 4.41 10.96 -7.40
C TYR A 88 4.69 11.77 -6.14
N ILE A 89 5.95 12.00 -5.81
CA ILE A 89 6.31 12.86 -4.67
C ILE A 89 5.67 14.23 -4.80
N LYS A 90 5.71 14.81 -6.00
CA LYS A 90 5.14 16.13 -6.31
C LYS A 90 3.62 16.08 -6.42
N ALA A 91 3.09 15.16 -7.25
CA ALA A 91 1.67 15.05 -7.56
C ALA A 91 0.81 14.81 -6.30
N TYR A 92 1.30 13.98 -5.39
CA TYR A 92 0.56 13.63 -4.16
C TYR A 92 1.03 14.38 -2.92
N ASN A 93 1.92 15.37 -3.10
CA ASN A 93 2.41 16.23 -2.03
C ASN A 93 2.89 15.45 -0.79
N LEU A 94 3.72 14.42 -1.04
CA LEU A 94 4.14 13.48 -0.01
C LEU A 94 4.87 14.16 1.16
N HIS A 95 5.54 15.29 0.92
CA HIS A 95 6.19 16.08 1.99
C HIS A 95 5.22 16.57 3.08
N ASN A 96 3.93 16.68 2.78
CA ASN A 96 2.92 17.04 3.77
C ASN A 96 2.35 15.83 4.53
N LYS A 97 2.66 14.61 4.09
CA LYS A 97 2.13 13.36 4.66
C LYS A 97 3.18 12.60 5.47
N TYR A 98 4.45 12.71 5.12
CA TYR A 98 5.54 11.96 5.72
C TYR A 98 6.54 12.88 6.42
N ARG A 99 7.16 12.38 7.48
CA ARG A 99 8.20 13.12 8.20
C ARG A 99 9.44 13.37 7.31
N LEU A 100 9.89 12.35 6.62
CA LEU A 100 10.98 12.39 5.63
C LEU A 100 10.51 11.70 4.35
N VAL A 101 10.83 12.29 3.22
CA VAL A 101 10.55 11.77 1.89
C VAL A 101 11.87 11.62 1.15
N PHE A 102 12.16 10.41 0.69
CA PHE A 102 13.35 10.08 -0.08
C PHE A 102 12.93 9.74 -1.51
N CYS A 103 13.57 10.38 -2.48
CA CYS A 103 13.46 9.98 -3.88
C CYS A 103 14.63 9.04 -4.18
N ASP A 104 14.41 7.75 -4.04
CA ASP A 104 15.47 6.74 -4.16
C ASP A 104 14.88 5.36 -4.48
N ASP A 105 15.73 4.47 -4.99
CA ASP A 105 15.36 3.08 -5.22
C ASP A 105 15.51 2.28 -3.90
N VAL A 106 14.42 1.61 -3.48
CA VAL A 106 14.44 0.77 -2.29
C VAL A 106 15.51 -0.32 -2.36
N MET A 107 15.91 -0.77 -3.55
CA MET A 107 16.95 -1.78 -3.71
C MET A 107 18.32 -1.32 -3.23
N THR A 108 18.62 -0.03 -3.29
CA THR A 108 19.87 0.59 -2.83
C THR A 108 19.73 1.38 -1.53
N PHE A 109 18.51 1.73 -1.16
CA PHE A 109 18.22 2.52 0.05
C PHE A 109 18.55 1.77 1.34
N ASP A 110 19.17 2.44 2.31
CA ASP A 110 19.45 1.85 3.64
C ASP A 110 18.18 1.77 4.50
N THR A 111 17.63 0.56 4.56
CA THR A 111 16.45 0.24 5.37
C THR A 111 16.77 -0.16 6.81
N SER A 112 18.03 -0.32 7.18
CA SER A 112 18.47 -0.93 8.47
C SER A 112 18.00 -0.18 9.72
N ARG A 113 17.76 1.13 9.60
CA ARG A 113 17.28 1.98 10.69
C ARG A 113 15.79 1.88 10.98
N TYR A 114 15.02 1.21 10.12
CA TYR A 114 13.59 1.07 10.26
C TYR A 114 13.23 -0.23 10.98
N LYS A 115 12.28 -0.15 11.89
CA LYS A 115 11.83 -1.30 12.70
C LYS A 115 10.62 -2.00 12.09
N PHE A 116 9.94 -1.34 11.19
CA PHE A 116 8.83 -1.88 10.42
C PHE A 116 8.80 -1.23 9.04
N ILE A 117 8.54 -2.03 8.01
CA ILE A 117 8.50 -1.58 6.63
C ILE A 117 7.16 -1.97 6.01
N ILE A 118 6.56 -1.05 5.28
CA ILE A 118 5.34 -1.28 4.52
C ILE A 118 5.73 -1.38 3.05
N LEU A 119 5.34 -2.48 2.41
CA LEU A 119 5.50 -2.78 0.99
C LEU A 119 4.09 -2.98 0.41
N GLY A 120 3.36 -1.88 0.28
CA GLY A 120 2.00 -1.89 -0.27
C GLY A 120 2.03 -1.73 -1.78
N ASP A 121 1.73 -2.79 -2.53
CA ASP A 121 1.82 -2.80 -4.00
C ASP A 121 3.25 -2.45 -4.47
N VAL A 122 4.23 -3.24 -4.05
CA VAL A 122 5.65 -3.05 -4.37
C VAL A 122 6.29 -4.30 -4.95
N LEU A 123 6.03 -5.48 -4.36
CA LEU A 123 6.76 -6.69 -4.74
C LEU A 123 6.48 -7.10 -6.19
N GLU A 124 5.29 -6.86 -6.70
CA GLU A 124 4.90 -7.16 -8.08
C GLU A 124 5.67 -6.34 -9.12
N HIS A 125 6.19 -5.16 -8.72
CA HIS A 125 6.98 -4.29 -9.59
C HIS A 125 8.47 -4.69 -9.64
N LEU A 126 8.92 -5.54 -8.73
CA LEU A 126 10.29 -6.03 -8.68
C LEU A 126 10.42 -7.36 -9.42
N GLU A 127 11.60 -7.63 -9.99
CA GLU A 127 11.93 -8.99 -10.40
C GLU A 127 11.90 -9.92 -9.18
N LYS A 128 11.55 -11.19 -9.39
CA LYS A 128 11.44 -12.15 -8.28
C LYS A 128 12.68 -12.21 -7.39
N THR A 129 13.86 -12.20 -8.00
CA THR A 129 15.16 -12.24 -7.29
C THR A 129 15.40 -10.98 -6.46
N ASP A 130 14.97 -9.82 -6.97
CA ASP A 130 15.10 -8.54 -6.28
C ASP A 130 14.14 -8.46 -5.10
N ALA A 131 12.89 -8.90 -5.28
CA ALA A 131 11.92 -9.01 -4.21
C ALA A 131 12.41 -9.95 -3.08
N GLN A 132 12.99 -11.11 -3.42
CA GLN A 132 13.60 -12.03 -2.45
C GLN A 132 14.79 -11.38 -1.73
N THR A 133 15.64 -10.67 -2.45
CA THR A 133 16.79 -9.95 -1.88
C THR A 133 16.31 -8.85 -0.93
N LEU A 134 15.31 -8.07 -1.32
CA LEU A 134 14.71 -7.03 -0.48
C LEU A 134 14.14 -7.64 0.80
N LEU A 135 13.29 -8.65 0.69
CA LEU A 135 12.71 -9.34 1.84
C LEU A 135 13.80 -9.97 2.74
N GLY A 136 14.86 -10.53 2.16
CA GLY A 136 15.97 -11.12 2.91
C GLY A 136 16.73 -10.12 3.79
N ARG A 137 16.84 -8.86 3.36
CA ARG A 137 17.59 -7.82 4.11
C ARG A 137 16.75 -6.99 5.07
N ILE A 138 15.41 -6.99 4.93
CA ILE A 138 14.53 -6.27 5.83
C ILE A 138 14.04 -7.17 6.96
N GLY A 139 13.77 -6.56 8.11
CA GLY A 139 13.19 -7.25 9.26
C GLY A 139 11.68 -7.40 9.15
N LYS A 140 10.94 -6.85 10.10
CA LYS A 140 9.48 -6.92 10.13
C LYS A 140 8.87 -6.06 9.04
N CYS A 141 7.92 -6.62 8.29
CA CYS A 141 7.20 -5.86 7.28
C CYS A 141 5.75 -6.31 7.10
N LEU A 142 4.95 -5.42 6.52
CA LEU A 142 3.68 -5.70 5.86
C LEU A 142 3.91 -5.69 4.37
N VAL A 143 3.38 -6.67 3.68
CA VAL A 143 3.38 -6.78 2.22
C VAL A 143 1.94 -6.85 1.75
N ALA A 144 1.61 -6.12 0.70
CA ALA A 144 0.33 -6.20 0.01
C ALA A 144 0.58 -6.35 -1.48
N VAL A 145 -0.14 -7.27 -2.14
CA VAL A 145 0.03 -7.54 -3.57
C VAL A 145 -1.29 -7.90 -4.24
N PRO A 146 -1.51 -7.48 -5.50
CA PRO A 146 -2.57 -8.00 -6.34
C PRO A 146 -2.21 -9.39 -6.89
N TYR A 147 -3.24 -10.18 -7.21
CA TYR A 147 -3.07 -11.49 -7.84
C TYR A 147 -3.44 -11.45 -9.31
N LEU A 148 -2.67 -12.19 -10.13
CA LEU A 148 -2.90 -12.36 -11.57
C LEU A 148 -3.19 -11.04 -12.28
N CYS A 149 -2.43 -10.01 -11.93
CA CYS A 149 -2.66 -8.64 -12.36
C CYS A 149 -1.55 -8.15 -13.30
N PRO A 150 -1.65 -8.39 -14.61
CA PRO A 150 -0.72 -7.81 -15.57
C PRO A 150 -0.96 -6.30 -15.69
N GLN A 151 0.08 -5.50 -15.50
CA GLN A 151 0.02 -4.05 -15.63
C GLN A 151 1.26 -3.56 -16.38
N PRO A 152 1.09 -2.83 -17.50
CA PRO A 152 2.19 -2.08 -18.11
C PRO A 152 2.52 -0.82 -17.29
N GLY A 153 3.56 -0.09 -17.66
CA GLY A 153 3.82 1.25 -17.13
C GLY A 153 2.56 2.14 -17.26
N VAL A 154 2.32 2.98 -16.27
CA VAL A 154 1.08 3.77 -16.15
C VAL A 154 1.30 5.20 -16.64
N GLU A 155 0.40 5.65 -17.52
CA GLU A 155 0.23 7.06 -17.86
C GLU A 155 -0.78 7.70 -16.91
N PHE A 156 -0.47 8.86 -16.38
CA PHE A 156 -1.39 9.63 -15.56
C PHE A 156 -1.28 11.12 -15.85
N GLU A 157 -2.37 11.85 -15.63
CA GLU A 157 -2.41 13.30 -15.78
C GLU A 157 -2.31 13.97 -14.40
N HIS A 158 -1.45 14.98 -14.32
CA HIS A 158 -1.35 15.85 -13.16
C HIS A 158 -1.20 17.29 -13.60
N GLU A 159 -2.12 18.16 -13.17
CA GLU A 159 -2.18 19.59 -13.53
C GLU A 159 -2.15 19.83 -15.05
N GLY A 160 -2.84 18.98 -15.84
CA GLY A 160 -2.88 19.06 -17.30
C GLY A 160 -1.63 18.54 -18.01
N ILE A 161 -0.68 17.94 -17.28
CA ILE A 161 0.54 17.34 -17.83
C ILE A 161 0.39 15.82 -17.83
N GLN A 162 0.59 15.20 -19.00
CA GLN A 162 0.68 13.75 -19.12
C GLN A 162 2.04 13.29 -18.62
N LEU A 163 2.02 12.39 -17.63
CA LEU A 163 3.21 11.79 -17.03
C LEU A 163 3.18 10.29 -17.24
N VAL A 164 4.35 9.68 -17.44
CA VAL A 164 4.50 8.23 -17.57
C VAL A 164 5.37 7.75 -16.43
N ASN A 165 4.87 6.82 -15.62
CA ASN A 165 5.67 6.13 -14.62
C ASN A 165 6.04 4.72 -15.12
N PRO A 166 7.28 4.49 -15.57
CA PRO A 166 7.71 3.18 -16.05
C PRO A 166 7.85 2.14 -14.91
N HIS A 167 7.94 2.59 -13.65
CA HIS A 167 8.09 1.73 -12.48
C HIS A 167 6.78 1.05 -12.05
N GLU A 168 5.65 1.41 -12.68
CA GLU A 168 4.34 0.78 -12.43
C GLU A 168 4.14 -0.55 -13.18
N GLU A 169 5.11 -0.98 -14.00
CA GLU A 169 5.03 -2.27 -14.68
C GLU A 169 5.12 -3.43 -13.68
N HIS A 170 4.16 -4.36 -13.75
CA HIS A 170 4.20 -5.58 -12.95
C HIS A 170 5.13 -6.61 -13.56
N LYS A 171 6.28 -6.81 -12.95
CA LYS A 171 7.28 -7.84 -13.33
C LYS A 171 6.83 -9.23 -12.88
N GLN A 172 6.02 -9.31 -11.84
CA GLN A 172 5.45 -10.54 -11.30
C GLN A 172 3.92 -10.53 -11.42
N ALA A 173 3.41 -10.44 -12.65
CA ALA A 173 1.98 -10.44 -12.93
C ALA A 173 1.27 -11.78 -12.63
N ASP A 174 2.05 -12.83 -12.31
CA ASP A 174 1.61 -14.18 -12.05
C ASP A 174 1.52 -14.54 -10.57
N LEU A 175 1.55 -13.54 -9.68
CA LEU A 175 1.36 -13.79 -8.24
C LEU A 175 -0.01 -14.41 -7.98
N THR A 176 -0.03 -15.46 -7.16
CA THR A 176 -1.24 -16.12 -6.66
C THR A 176 -1.09 -16.40 -5.17
N PRO A 177 -2.18 -16.65 -4.43
CA PRO A 177 -2.09 -17.06 -3.03
C PRO A 177 -1.17 -18.26 -2.82
N GLU A 178 -1.23 -19.24 -3.73
CA GLU A 178 -0.47 -20.49 -3.63
C GLU A 178 1.03 -20.27 -3.85
N ASN A 179 1.40 -19.39 -4.81
CA ASN A 179 2.81 -19.16 -5.10
C ASN A 179 3.48 -18.10 -4.23
N MET A 180 2.71 -17.22 -3.57
CA MET A 180 3.26 -16.21 -2.67
C MET A 180 4.11 -16.83 -1.55
N LEU A 181 3.55 -17.78 -0.80
CA LEU A 181 4.26 -18.42 0.30
C LEU A 181 5.37 -19.38 -0.17
N THR A 182 5.28 -19.87 -1.41
CA THR A 182 6.36 -20.66 -2.01
C THR A 182 7.52 -19.77 -2.46
N ARG A 183 7.23 -18.60 -3.03
CA ARG A 183 8.25 -17.63 -3.46
C ARG A 183 8.91 -16.90 -2.30
N TYR A 184 8.14 -16.63 -1.25
CA TYR A 184 8.51 -15.82 -0.10
C TYR A 184 8.17 -16.57 1.20
N PRO A 185 8.90 -17.64 1.54
CA PRO A 185 8.56 -18.52 2.66
C PRO A 185 8.68 -17.85 4.04
N GLU A 186 9.34 -16.70 4.13
CA GLU A 186 9.41 -15.88 5.34
C GLU A 186 8.14 -15.11 5.64
N LEU A 187 7.21 -15.01 4.68
CA LEU A 187 5.93 -14.33 4.83
C LEU A 187 4.88 -15.27 5.43
N LYS A 188 3.95 -14.68 6.16
CA LYS A 188 2.73 -15.32 6.66
C LYS A 188 1.53 -14.56 6.13
N GLU A 189 0.51 -15.29 5.69
CA GLU A 189 -0.74 -14.68 5.27
C GLU A 189 -1.42 -14.00 6.46
N LEU A 190 -1.83 -12.76 6.28
CA LEU A 190 -2.61 -11.98 7.23
C LEU A 190 -4.09 -11.93 6.84
N TRP A 191 -4.34 -11.68 5.57
CA TRP A 191 -5.67 -11.59 4.98
C TRP A 191 -5.56 -11.75 3.46
N ARG A 192 -6.59 -12.31 2.84
CA ARG A 192 -6.72 -12.34 1.38
C ARG A 192 -8.17 -12.45 0.93
N ASP A 193 -8.40 -12.09 -0.33
CA ASP A 193 -9.54 -12.53 -1.14
C ASP A 193 -9.06 -13.18 -2.44
N GLU A 194 -9.90 -13.21 -3.47
CA GLU A 194 -9.56 -13.80 -4.76
C GLU A 194 -8.63 -12.93 -5.62
N GLN A 195 -8.53 -11.64 -5.33
CA GLN A 195 -7.83 -10.66 -6.16
C GLN A 195 -6.59 -10.06 -5.48
N TYR A 196 -6.50 -10.16 -4.14
CA TYR A 196 -5.51 -9.41 -3.39
C TYR A 196 -5.15 -10.08 -2.06
N GLY A 197 -3.91 -9.91 -1.62
CA GLY A 197 -3.44 -10.48 -0.36
C GLY A 197 -2.56 -9.55 0.44
N TYR A 198 -2.68 -9.68 1.76
CA TYR A 198 -1.82 -9.06 2.76
C TYR A 198 -1.02 -10.12 3.49
N TYR A 199 0.26 -9.87 3.62
CA TYR A 199 1.21 -10.78 4.26
C TYR A 199 2.07 -10.01 5.25
N VAL A 200 2.65 -10.73 6.22
CA VAL A 200 3.54 -10.15 7.20
C VAL A 200 4.82 -10.97 7.36
N LYS A 201 5.93 -10.29 7.60
CA LYS A 201 7.18 -10.86 8.09
C LYS A 201 7.39 -10.39 9.53
N GLU A 202 7.60 -11.33 10.45
CA GLU A 202 7.66 -11.03 11.90
C GLU A 202 9.07 -11.00 12.48
N LYS A 203 10.07 -11.44 11.71
CA LYS A 203 11.48 -11.50 12.16
C LYS A 203 12.41 -11.02 11.08
#